data_fdfaec7ad8b47c12c05d2f05d74bf1e3
#
_entry.id   fdfaec7ad8b47c12c05d2f05d74bf1e3
#
_cell.length_a   1.000
_cell.length_b   1.000
_cell.length_c   1.000
_cell.angle_alpha   90.00
_cell.angle_beta   90.00
_cell.angle_gamma   90.00
#
_symmetry.space_group_name_H-M   'P 1'
#
loop_
_entity.id
_entity.type
_entity.pdbx_description
1 polymer ?
#
loop_
_entity_poly.entity_id
_entity_poly.type
_entity_poly.pdbx_seq_one_letter_code
_entity_poly.pdbx_strand_id
1 'polypeptide(L)'
;MLRYFLLYKKNKKTNTSQINQLKVLPKVTIQLPIYNEIYVIERLIQCISALEYPKEKLQIQVLDDSTDESLSVTKKIILIQQENGTPIEHIIRNQRTGFKAGALKEGLKSATGDLIAIFDADFLPHPKWLLETVPHFSNPKTGVVQTRWGHLNREYSILTQVQGFALDAHFLLEQIGRNQQSHFINFNGTAGIWRKKCIIDAGNWEGDTLTEDLDLSYRAQLKQWKIYYLDTVVTPAELPITLSAIRSQQFRWNKGGAENFRKMIRQVINSDKISFSTKFNAFFHLFNSSIFLCVLIAASLSVPLLFIKEKYENLNFLFNLSGLFIVSTLIFFICYWSIHKYLFGGGVNSFIIYIKRFFLFYCLAIGFAFHNTIAVLEGHLGKKSAFIRTPKFNISEQKKGIKNNMYIQKNKSIYTFIEFLFALYFLFGMVSAFTVSQKGDFGLFPFHLLLFIGFSSITYYGMKRT
;
A
#
# COMPACT_ATOMS: atom_id res chain seq x y z
N MET A 1 -15.58 -9.88 -2.94
CA MET A 1 -15.01 -9.17 -1.78
C MET A 1 -16.08 -8.62 -0.85
N LEU A 2 -16.98 -7.74 -1.28
CA LEU A 2 -17.99 -7.09 -0.42
C LEU A 2 -18.84 -8.08 0.38
N ARG A 3 -19.38 -9.12 -0.25
CA ARG A 3 -20.17 -10.16 0.43
C ARG A 3 -19.40 -10.78 1.61
N TYR A 4 -18.12 -11.12 1.39
CA TYR A 4 -17.28 -11.76 2.42
C TYR A 4 -16.90 -10.77 3.54
N PHE A 5 -16.67 -9.51 3.22
CA PHE A 5 -16.50 -8.47 4.23
C PHE A 5 -17.75 -8.31 5.11
N LEU A 6 -18.95 -8.29 4.52
CA LEU A 6 -20.20 -8.16 5.27
C LEU A 6 -20.48 -9.40 6.15
N LEU A 7 -20.19 -10.61 5.65
CA LEU A 7 -20.28 -11.85 6.43
C LEU A 7 -19.27 -11.85 7.58
N TYR A 8 -18.03 -11.47 7.31
CA TYR A 8 -17.00 -11.34 8.33
C TYR A 8 -17.43 -10.39 9.46
N LYS A 9 -17.93 -9.20 9.10
CA LYS A 9 -18.44 -8.22 10.06
C LYS A 9 -19.57 -8.78 10.94
N LYS A 10 -20.50 -9.57 10.36
CA LYS A 10 -21.58 -10.22 11.08
C LYS A 10 -21.04 -11.26 12.07
N ASN A 11 -20.15 -12.12 11.59
CA ASN A 11 -19.59 -13.23 12.38
C ASN A 11 -18.62 -12.76 13.48
N LYS A 12 -17.93 -11.62 13.28
CA LYS A 12 -17.01 -11.03 14.26
C LYS A 12 -17.71 -10.67 15.58
N LYS A 13 -19.01 -10.31 15.54
CA LYS A 13 -19.81 -10.03 16.73
C LYS A 13 -20.12 -11.29 17.55
N THR A 14 -20.04 -12.47 16.93
CA THR A 14 -20.40 -13.76 17.56
C THR A 14 -19.18 -14.62 17.93
N ASN A 15 -18.04 -14.41 17.26
CA ASN A 15 -16.82 -15.19 17.45
C ASN A 15 -15.73 -14.34 18.11
N THR A 16 -15.72 -14.23 19.42
CA THR A 16 -14.48 -14.16 20.19
C THR A 16 -13.87 -15.56 20.12
N SER A 17 -13.23 -15.89 18.98
CA SER A 17 -12.54 -17.17 18.82
C SER A 17 -11.55 -17.31 19.97
N GLN A 18 -11.69 -18.39 20.74
CA GLN A 18 -10.69 -18.81 21.71
C GLN A 18 -9.39 -19.03 20.93
N ILE A 19 -8.52 -18.03 20.95
CA ILE A 19 -7.16 -18.17 20.44
C ILE A 19 -6.54 -19.17 21.42
N ASN A 20 -6.18 -20.38 20.94
CA ASN A 20 -5.46 -21.35 21.74
C ASN A 20 -4.21 -20.67 22.29
N GLN A 21 -4.19 -20.39 23.58
CA GLN A 21 -3.00 -19.84 24.23
C GLN A 21 -1.84 -20.79 23.99
N LEU A 22 -0.77 -20.28 23.44
CA LEU A 22 0.46 -21.07 23.33
C LEU A 22 0.93 -21.43 24.75
N LYS A 23 1.11 -22.71 25.02
CA LYS A 23 1.64 -23.16 26.31
C LYS A 23 3.01 -22.58 26.65
N VAL A 24 3.81 -22.30 25.60
CA VAL A 24 5.12 -21.68 25.69
C VAL A 24 5.24 -20.60 24.59
N LEU A 25 5.60 -19.40 24.99
CA LEU A 25 5.88 -18.31 24.03
C LEU A 25 7.14 -18.63 23.21
N PRO A 26 7.10 -18.54 21.86
CA PRO A 26 8.27 -18.74 21.01
C PRO A 26 9.26 -17.56 21.13
N LYS A 27 10.48 -17.76 20.68
CA LYS A 27 11.44 -16.66 20.53
C LYS A 27 11.11 -15.82 19.30
N VAL A 28 11.13 -14.49 19.47
CA VAL A 28 10.83 -13.51 18.41
C VAL A 28 12.04 -12.65 18.14
N THR A 29 12.43 -12.52 16.88
CA THR A 29 13.36 -11.47 16.42
C THR A 29 12.56 -10.37 15.74
N ILE A 30 12.75 -9.11 16.17
CA ILE A 30 12.17 -7.93 15.53
C ILE A 30 13.24 -7.34 14.61
N GLN A 31 12.93 -7.18 13.32
CA GLN A 31 13.80 -6.55 12.34
C GLN A 31 13.29 -5.16 12.00
N LEU A 32 14.15 -4.15 12.16
CA LEU A 32 13.89 -2.74 11.89
C LEU A 32 14.80 -2.27 10.75
N PRO A 33 14.39 -2.45 9.48
CA PRO A 33 15.18 -1.96 8.34
C PRO A 33 15.08 -0.44 8.25
N ILE A 34 16.20 0.26 8.37
CA ILE A 34 16.28 1.72 8.34
C ILE A 34 17.29 2.21 7.30
N TYR A 35 16.99 3.39 6.73
CA TYR A 35 17.87 4.10 5.80
C TYR A 35 17.58 5.59 5.83
N ASN A 36 18.47 6.40 6.43
CA ASN A 36 18.36 7.87 6.50
C ASN A 36 17.04 8.33 7.16
N GLU A 37 16.72 7.84 8.38
CA GLU A 37 15.42 8.03 9.07
C GLU A 37 15.54 8.93 10.33
N ILE A 38 16.38 9.96 10.28
CA ILE A 38 16.74 10.80 11.45
C ILE A 38 15.54 11.32 12.26
N TYR A 39 14.40 11.61 11.59
CA TYR A 39 13.24 12.22 12.25
C TYR A 39 12.35 11.23 13.01
N VAL A 40 12.46 9.93 12.73
CA VAL A 40 11.51 8.92 13.25
C VAL A 40 12.18 7.77 13.99
N ILE A 41 13.51 7.63 13.86
CA ILE A 41 14.22 6.48 14.40
C ILE A 41 14.17 6.38 15.92
N GLU A 42 14.28 7.50 16.64
CA GLU A 42 14.19 7.51 18.09
C GLU A 42 12.84 7.02 18.57
N ARG A 43 11.77 7.56 18.02
CA ARG A 43 10.39 7.15 18.32
C ARG A 43 10.15 5.68 18.04
N LEU A 44 10.68 5.16 16.90
CA LEU A 44 10.58 3.76 16.57
C LEU A 44 11.24 2.88 17.64
N ILE A 45 12.53 3.13 17.95
CA ILE A 45 13.30 2.31 18.89
C ILE A 45 12.64 2.34 20.28
N GLN A 46 12.21 3.50 20.75
CA GLN A 46 11.49 3.64 22.03
C GLN A 46 10.18 2.82 22.02
N CYS A 47 9.39 2.92 20.97
CA CYS A 47 8.14 2.18 20.82
C CYS A 47 8.36 0.65 20.82
N ILE A 48 9.38 0.17 20.08
CA ILE A 48 9.70 -1.25 20.00
C ILE A 48 10.28 -1.78 21.30
N SER A 49 11.09 -1.00 22.01
CA SER A 49 11.66 -1.35 23.33
C SER A 49 10.59 -1.46 24.42
N ALA A 50 9.43 -0.79 24.24
CA ALA A 50 8.30 -0.83 25.15
C ALA A 50 7.32 -1.99 24.91
N LEU A 51 7.60 -2.91 23.97
CA LEU A 51 6.75 -4.06 23.71
C LEU A 51 6.76 -5.03 24.89
N GLU A 52 5.57 -5.46 25.29
CA GLU A 52 5.34 -6.45 26.36
C GLU A 52 5.66 -7.85 25.85
N TYR A 53 6.89 -8.33 26.05
CA TYR A 53 7.32 -9.68 25.73
C TYR A 53 8.50 -10.06 26.63
N PRO A 54 8.65 -11.36 27.05
CA PRO A 54 9.79 -11.76 27.86
C PRO A 54 11.12 -11.43 27.18
N LYS A 55 11.99 -10.68 27.87
CA LYS A 55 13.25 -10.17 27.29
C LYS A 55 14.18 -11.29 26.81
N GLU A 56 14.20 -12.42 27.51
CA GLU A 56 14.98 -13.61 27.15
C GLU A 56 14.46 -14.32 25.89
N LYS A 57 13.24 -14.00 25.45
CA LYS A 57 12.61 -14.50 24.22
C LYS A 57 12.51 -13.45 23.12
N LEU A 58 13.11 -12.29 23.33
CA LEU A 58 13.11 -11.17 22.39
C LEU A 58 14.52 -10.91 21.88
N GLN A 59 14.65 -10.60 20.61
CA GLN A 59 15.83 -10.04 19.98
C GLN A 59 15.40 -8.91 19.08
N ILE A 60 16.02 -7.74 19.16
CA ILE A 60 15.73 -6.59 18.30
C ILE A 60 16.96 -6.30 17.44
N GLN A 61 16.80 -6.32 16.14
CA GLN A 61 17.83 -6.03 15.15
C GLN A 61 17.51 -4.73 14.43
N VAL A 62 18.30 -3.69 14.63
CA VAL A 62 18.27 -2.48 13.82
C VAL A 62 19.18 -2.69 12.62
N LEU A 63 18.57 -2.89 11.44
CA LEU A 63 19.26 -3.16 10.18
C LEU A 63 19.50 -1.82 9.47
N ASP A 64 20.66 -1.21 9.74
CA ASP A 64 20.94 0.18 9.39
C ASP A 64 21.82 0.29 8.13
N ASP A 65 21.20 0.77 7.07
CA ASP A 65 21.86 1.09 5.78
C ASP A 65 22.12 2.60 5.63
N SER A 66 21.98 3.40 6.69
CA SER A 66 22.07 4.87 6.62
C SER A 66 23.46 5.36 6.22
N THR A 67 23.47 6.47 5.47
CA THR A 67 24.68 7.11 4.94
C THR A 67 24.82 8.58 5.39
N ASP A 68 23.89 9.05 6.23
CA ASP A 68 23.85 10.39 6.79
C ASP A 68 23.99 10.37 8.33
N GLU A 69 23.70 11.48 8.98
CA GLU A 69 23.76 11.63 10.45
C GLU A 69 22.84 10.65 11.21
N SER A 70 21.86 10.04 10.54
CA SER A 70 20.97 9.03 11.14
C SER A 70 21.77 7.90 11.78
N LEU A 71 22.90 7.48 11.17
CA LEU A 71 23.74 6.41 11.69
C LEU A 71 24.27 6.70 13.10
N SER A 72 24.79 7.91 13.32
CA SER A 72 25.32 8.33 14.61
C SER A 72 24.23 8.49 15.68
N VAL A 73 23.06 8.99 15.28
CA VAL A 73 21.88 9.13 16.15
C VAL A 73 21.38 7.75 16.55
N THR A 74 21.21 6.83 15.60
CA THR A 74 20.78 5.45 15.85
C THR A 74 21.71 4.76 16.84
N LYS A 75 23.03 4.87 16.64
CA LYS A 75 24.02 4.27 17.53
C LYS A 75 23.87 4.75 18.98
N LYS A 76 23.70 6.05 19.19
CA LYS A 76 23.50 6.64 20.54
C LYS A 76 22.23 6.07 21.20
N ILE A 77 21.11 6.02 20.46
CA ILE A 77 19.84 5.55 21.00
C ILE A 77 19.94 4.06 21.37
N ILE A 78 20.58 3.24 20.53
CA ILE A 78 20.79 1.81 20.80
C ILE A 78 21.59 1.62 22.08
N LEU A 79 22.69 2.36 22.30
CA LEU A 79 23.48 2.29 23.53
C LEU A 79 22.65 2.55 24.78
N ILE A 80 21.83 3.62 24.77
CA ILE A 80 20.90 3.93 25.86
C ILE A 80 19.93 2.77 26.13
N GLN A 81 19.39 2.16 25.08
CA GLN A 81 18.45 1.04 25.22
C GLN A 81 19.13 -0.23 25.75
N GLN A 82 20.37 -0.47 25.35
CA GLN A 82 21.19 -1.59 25.88
C GLN A 82 21.46 -1.40 27.39
N GLU A 83 21.83 -0.19 27.81
CA GLU A 83 21.98 0.16 29.24
C GLU A 83 20.70 -0.08 30.05
N ASN A 84 19.53 0.14 29.45
CA ASN A 84 18.21 -0.18 30.02
C ASN A 84 17.86 -1.69 29.96
N GLY A 85 18.80 -2.52 29.51
CA GLY A 85 18.64 -3.97 29.44
C GLY A 85 17.70 -4.42 28.32
N THR A 86 17.54 -3.64 27.23
CA THR A 86 16.82 -4.05 26.01
C THR A 86 17.73 -4.93 25.15
N PRO A 87 17.26 -6.11 24.68
CA PRO A 87 18.06 -7.01 23.83
C PRO A 87 18.08 -6.49 22.37
N ILE A 88 18.78 -5.40 22.13
CA ILE A 88 18.85 -4.68 20.85
C ILE A 88 20.28 -4.68 20.31
N GLU A 89 20.44 -4.94 19.01
CA GLU A 89 21.69 -4.95 18.28
C GLU A 89 21.64 -4.06 17.04
N HIS A 90 22.79 -3.45 16.71
CA HIS A 90 22.97 -2.60 15.55
C HIS A 90 23.70 -3.36 14.46
N ILE A 91 23.02 -3.67 13.36
CA ILE A 91 23.58 -4.40 12.22
C ILE A 91 23.77 -3.43 11.05
N ILE A 92 25.01 -3.21 10.67
CA ILE A 92 25.41 -2.31 9.59
C ILE A 92 26.02 -3.15 8.47
N ARG A 93 25.64 -2.85 7.23
CA ARG A 93 26.20 -3.52 6.05
C ARG A 93 27.18 -2.62 5.31
N ASN A 94 28.23 -3.20 4.77
CA ASN A 94 29.20 -2.47 3.94
C ASN A 94 28.60 -2.05 2.59
N GLN A 95 27.66 -2.80 2.07
CA GLN A 95 27.00 -2.55 0.77
C GLN A 95 25.48 -2.72 0.90
N ARG A 96 24.76 -1.74 0.37
CA ARG A 96 23.28 -1.71 0.38
C ARG A 96 22.67 -2.55 -0.76
N THR A 97 23.28 -3.68 -1.12
CA THR A 97 22.78 -4.56 -2.18
C THR A 97 21.41 -5.13 -1.82
N GLY A 98 20.44 -5.07 -2.75
CA GLY A 98 19.07 -5.56 -2.55
C GLY A 98 18.23 -4.68 -1.60
N PHE A 99 18.70 -3.49 -1.22
CA PHE A 99 17.99 -2.52 -0.41
C PHE A 99 17.38 -3.15 0.86
N LYS A 100 16.08 -2.95 1.12
CA LYS A 100 15.36 -3.50 2.27
C LYS A 100 15.38 -5.04 2.27
N ALA A 101 15.11 -5.68 1.14
CA ALA A 101 15.18 -7.14 1.02
C ALA A 101 16.56 -7.69 1.43
N GLY A 102 17.62 -7.02 0.97
CA GLY A 102 19.00 -7.37 1.34
C GLY A 102 19.28 -7.16 2.83
N ALA A 103 18.75 -6.10 3.46
CA ALA A 103 18.89 -5.86 4.89
C ALA A 103 18.18 -6.96 5.71
N LEU A 104 16.93 -7.27 5.37
CA LEU A 104 16.16 -8.35 6.01
C LEU A 104 16.85 -9.72 5.86
N LYS A 105 17.38 -10.00 4.67
CA LYS A 105 18.14 -11.25 4.39
C LYS A 105 19.41 -11.33 5.23
N GLU A 106 20.15 -10.22 5.40
CA GLU A 106 21.34 -10.17 6.23
C GLU A 106 21.01 -10.40 7.71
N GLY A 107 20.02 -9.65 8.24
CA GLY A 107 19.57 -9.82 9.61
C GLY A 107 19.07 -11.23 9.92
N LEU A 108 18.53 -11.95 8.92
CA LEU A 108 18.04 -13.31 9.11
C LEU A 108 19.17 -14.30 9.46
N LYS A 109 20.44 -14.01 9.09
CA LYS A 109 21.60 -14.86 9.39
C LYS A 109 21.86 -14.97 10.90
N SER A 110 21.72 -13.84 11.63
CA SER A 110 21.93 -13.76 13.08
C SER A 110 20.62 -13.79 13.87
N ALA A 111 19.45 -13.82 13.20
CA ALA A 111 18.15 -13.90 13.86
C ALA A 111 18.01 -15.22 14.62
N THR A 112 17.77 -15.12 15.93
CA THR A 112 17.64 -16.28 16.83
C THR A 112 16.19 -16.70 17.06
N GLY A 113 15.22 -15.84 16.69
CA GLY A 113 13.79 -16.10 16.85
C GLY A 113 13.24 -17.13 15.85
N ASP A 114 12.26 -17.92 16.29
CA ASP A 114 11.44 -18.77 15.43
C ASP A 114 10.48 -17.94 14.57
N LEU A 115 10.14 -16.76 15.08
CA LEU A 115 9.28 -15.77 14.44
C LEU A 115 10.07 -14.48 14.19
N ILE A 116 9.83 -13.86 13.04
CA ILE A 116 10.49 -12.63 12.60
C ILE A 116 9.40 -11.55 12.42
N ALA A 117 9.36 -10.57 13.33
CA ALA A 117 8.50 -9.40 13.20
C ALA A 117 9.23 -8.28 12.44
N ILE A 118 8.52 -7.54 11.59
CA ILE A 118 9.13 -6.49 10.75
C ILE A 118 8.36 -5.19 10.93
N PHE A 119 9.10 -4.09 11.24
CA PHE A 119 8.52 -2.74 11.31
C PHE A 119 9.39 -1.75 10.54
N ASP A 120 8.75 -1.02 9.64
CA ASP A 120 9.36 0.16 9.00
C ASP A 120 9.47 1.32 10.01
N ALA A 121 10.31 2.29 9.72
CA ALA A 121 10.71 3.34 10.66
C ALA A 121 9.58 4.21 11.22
N ASP A 122 8.44 4.26 10.56
CA ASP A 122 7.28 5.07 10.96
C ASP A 122 6.14 4.29 11.61
N PHE A 123 6.28 2.97 11.80
CA PHE A 123 5.25 2.12 12.40
C PHE A 123 5.38 2.05 13.92
N LEU A 124 4.26 2.25 14.60
CA LEU A 124 4.20 2.30 16.07
C LEU A 124 3.23 1.25 16.60
N PRO A 125 3.69 0.00 16.80
CA PRO A 125 2.87 -1.04 17.44
C PRO A 125 2.57 -0.67 18.89
N HIS A 126 1.37 -1.01 19.38
CA HIS A 126 1.03 -0.85 20.80
C HIS A 126 1.74 -1.92 21.67
N PRO A 127 1.92 -1.70 22.98
CA PRO A 127 2.75 -2.58 23.84
C PRO A 127 2.39 -4.07 23.78
N LYS A 128 1.12 -4.45 23.66
CA LYS A 128 0.65 -5.84 23.62
C LYS A 128 0.65 -6.46 22.23
N TRP A 129 1.19 -5.78 21.22
CA TRP A 129 1.12 -6.21 19.83
C TRP A 129 1.66 -7.64 19.60
N LEU A 130 2.79 -8.00 20.22
CA LEU A 130 3.34 -9.36 20.14
C LEU A 130 2.43 -10.39 20.81
N LEU A 131 1.90 -10.07 22.00
CA LEU A 131 1.00 -10.96 22.73
C LEU A 131 -0.30 -11.25 21.99
N GLU A 132 -0.75 -10.30 21.16
CA GLU A 132 -1.96 -10.47 20.34
C GLU A 132 -1.71 -11.18 19.01
N THR A 133 -0.50 -11.09 18.45
CA THR A 133 -0.18 -11.65 17.14
C THR A 133 0.45 -13.03 17.17
N VAL A 134 1.35 -13.28 18.11
CA VAL A 134 2.10 -14.54 18.25
C VAL A 134 1.20 -15.79 18.44
N PRO A 135 0.07 -15.74 19.18
CA PRO A 135 -0.79 -16.91 19.36
C PRO A 135 -1.36 -17.49 18.06
N HIS A 136 -1.46 -16.72 17.00
CA HIS A 136 -1.93 -17.21 15.69
C HIS A 136 -0.96 -18.17 15.00
N PHE A 137 0.27 -18.30 15.51
CA PHE A 137 1.24 -19.30 15.05
C PHE A 137 1.09 -20.68 15.71
N SER A 138 0.08 -20.89 16.55
CA SER A 138 -0.29 -22.22 17.07
C SER A 138 -0.56 -23.23 15.94
N ASN A 139 -1.08 -22.77 14.82
CA ASN A 139 -1.19 -23.58 13.61
C ASN A 139 0.18 -23.63 12.89
N PRO A 140 0.79 -24.84 12.71
CA PRO A 140 2.09 -24.97 12.08
C PRO A 140 2.13 -24.54 10.61
N LYS A 141 0.98 -24.48 9.93
CA LYS A 141 0.87 -24.00 8.54
C LYS A 141 0.78 -22.48 8.44
N THR A 142 0.61 -21.75 9.55
CA THR A 142 0.66 -20.29 9.53
C THR A 142 2.09 -19.83 9.28
N GLY A 143 2.34 -19.29 8.10
CA GLY A 143 3.62 -18.73 7.72
C GLY A 143 3.75 -17.25 8.06
N VAL A 144 2.64 -16.50 8.00
CA VAL A 144 2.61 -15.06 8.22
C VAL A 144 1.36 -14.66 9.01
N VAL A 145 1.51 -13.66 9.87
CA VAL A 145 0.41 -12.89 10.47
C VAL A 145 0.61 -11.44 10.09
N GLN A 146 -0.32 -10.88 9.32
CA GLN A 146 -0.33 -9.47 8.90
C GLN A 146 -1.37 -8.70 9.71
N THR A 147 -0.97 -7.58 10.33
CA THR A 147 -1.90 -6.68 11.03
C THR A 147 -2.38 -5.54 10.14
N ARG A 148 -3.43 -4.85 10.54
CA ARG A 148 -3.99 -3.72 9.78
C ARG A 148 -3.17 -2.45 10.01
N TRP A 149 -2.89 -1.71 8.95
CA TRP A 149 -2.28 -0.39 9.09
C TRP A 149 -3.29 0.63 9.59
N GLY A 150 -2.86 1.45 10.55
CA GLY A 150 -3.52 2.69 10.94
C GLY A 150 -2.78 3.91 10.38
N HIS A 151 -3.36 5.10 10.60
CA HIS A 151 -2.81 6.33 10.04
C HIS A 151 -2.72 7.40 11.12
N LEU A 152 -1.47 7.79 11.51
CA LEU A 152 -1.19 8.78 12.54
C LEU A 152 -1.64 10.19 12.14
N ASN A 153 -1.44 10.54 10.87
CA ASN A 153 -1.63 11.88 10.33
C ASN A 153 -2.73 11.96 9.26
N ARG A 154 -3.78 11.12 9.39
CA ARG A 154 -4.90 11.07 8.42
C ARG A 154 -5.49 12.46 8.14
N GLU A 155 -5.78 13.23 9.18
CA GLU A 155 -6.49 14.51 9.08
C GLU A 155 -5.55 15.71 8.81
N TYR A 156 -4.27 15.45 8.51
CA TYR A 156 -3.27 16.50 8.28
C TYR A 156 -3.57 17.32 7.00
N SER A 157 -3.98 16.68 5.91
CA SER A 157 -4.26 17.32 4.62
C SER A 157 -5.25 16.51 3.78
N ILE A 158 -5.76 17.11 2.69
CA ILE A 158 -6.59 16.39 1.69
C ILE A 158 -5.81 15.18 1.14
N LEU A 159 -4.51 15.34 0.87
CA LEU A 159 -3.68 14.25 0.35
C LEU A 159 -3.60 13.07 1.33
N THR A 160 -3.44 13.33 2.63
CA THR A 160 -3.40 12.26 3.64
C THR A 160 -4.78 11.63 3.87
N GLN A 161 -5.85 12.42 3.84
CA GLN A 161 -7.22 11.89 3.94
C GLN A 161 -7.55 10.93 2.80
N VAL A 162 -7.19 11.28 1.56
CA VAL A 162 -7.42 10.45 0.38
C VAL A 162 -6.59 9.17 0.42
N GLN A 163 -5.33 9.24 0.83
CA GLN A 163 -4.48 8.06 1.00
C GLN A 163 -5.03 7.11 2.07
N GLY A 164 -5.41 7.65 3.23
CA GLY A 164 -6.04 6.86 4.29
C GLY A 164 -7.34 6.20 3.81
N PHE A 165 -8.16 6.90 3.04
CA PHE A 165 -9.39 6.38 2.47
C PHE A 165 -9.14 5.21 1.49
N ALA A 166 -8.12 5.32 0.64
CA ALA A 166 -7.70 4.25 -0.27
C ALA A 166 -7.17 3.02 0.48
N LEU A 167 -6.30 3.23 1.47
CA LEU A 167 -5.70 2.16 2.27
C LEU A 167 -6.73 1.43 3.15
N ASP A 168 -7.74 2.14 3.67
CA ASP A 168 -8.85 1.50 4.39
C ASP A 168 -9.57 0.47 3.51
N ALA A 169 -9.78 0.78 2.22
CA ALA A 169 -10.39 -0.18 1.29
C ALA A 169 -9.48 -1.39 1.04
N HIS A 170 -8.18 -1.16 0.85
CA HIS A 170 -7.22 -2.24 0.70
C HIS A 170 -7.23 -3.19 1.91
N PHE A 171 -7.11 -2.64 3.12
CA PHE A 171 -7.04 -3.46 4.33
C PHE A 171 -8.38 -4.10 4.72
N LEU A 172 -9.50 -3.40 4.61
CA LEU A 172 -10.79 -3.89 5.10
C LEU A 172 -11.61 -4.63 4.03
N LEU A 173 -11.51 -4.25 2.75
CA LEU A 173 -12.25 -4.94 1.71
C LEU A 173 -11.43 -6.05 1.05
N GLU A 174 -10.22 -5.72 0.59
CA GLU A 174 -9.44 -6.63 -0.22
C GLU A 174 -8.76 -7.71 0.64
N GLN A 175 -8.01 -7.33 1.68
CA GLN A 175 -7.31 -8.29 2.54
C GLN A 175 -8.30 -9.20 3.28
N ILE A 176 -9.35 -8.65 3.91
CA ILE A 176 -10.38 -9.46 4.56
C ILE A 176 -11.09 -10.34 3.53
N GLY A 177 -11.52 -9.75 2.42
CA GLY A 177 -12.30 -10.47 1.40
C GLY A 177 -11.54 -11.63 0.78
N ARG A 178 -10.24 -11.49 0.50
CA ARG A 178 -9.39 -12.57 0.00
C ARG A 178 -9.09 -13.61 1.09
N ASN A 179 -8.76 -13.16 2.30
CA ASN A 179 -8.44 -14.07 3.41
C ASN A 179 -9.63 -14.97 3.77
N GLN A 180 -10.85 -14.45 3.83
CA GLN A 180 -12.08 -15.21 4.10
C GLN A 180 -12.41 -16.23 3.02
N GLN A 181 -11.90 -16.06 1.81
CA GLN A 181 -12.06 -17.00 0.69
C GLN A 181 -10.87 -17.96 0.54
N SER A 182 -9.89 -17.90 1.43
CA SER A 182 -8.62 -18.64 1.32
C SER A 182 -7.88 -18.38 0.00
N HIS A 183 -8.06 -17.17 -0.56
CA HIS A 183 -7.27 -16.70 -1.71
C HIS A 183 -5.95 -16.06 -1.25
N PHE A 184 -5.04 -15.89 -2.18
CA PHE A 184 -3.75 -15.27 -1.90
C PHE A 184 -3.91 -13.82 -1.45
N ILE A 185 -3.27 -13.51 -0.34
CA ILE A 185 -3.09 -12.16 0.18
C ILE A 185 -1.60 -11.84 0.27
N ASN A 186 -1.25 -10.57 0.45
CA ASN A 186 0.15 -10.18 0.63
C ASN A 186 0.44 -9.72 2.06
N PHE A 187 1.64 -10.01 2.50
CA PHE A 187 2.31 -9.22 3.52
C PHE A 187 2.61 -7.84 2.92
N ASN A 188 2.31 -6.78 3.66
CA ASN A 188 2.42 -5.40 3.16
C ASN A 188 3.78 -4.75 3.51
N GLY A 189 4.84 -5.54 3.59
CA GLY A 189 6.19 -5.09 3.85
C GLY A 189 6.53 -4.84 5.31
N THR A 190 5.52 -4.59 6.16
CA THR A 190 5.71 -4.18 7.55
C THR A 190 4.49 -4.50 8.41
N ALA A 191 4.61 -4.29 9.73
CA ALA A 191 3.54 -4.54 10.70
C ALA A 191 2.98 -5.96 10.61
N GLY A 192 3.85 -6.94 10.58
CA GLY A 192 3.49 -8.35 10.60
C GLY A 192 4.64 -9.24 11.02
N ILE A 193 4.32 -10.50 11.22
CA ILE A 193 5.26 -11.53 11.69
C ILE A 193 5.32 -12.65 10.67
N TRP A 194 6.52 -13.12 10.40
CA TRP A 194 6.80 -14.31 9.61
C TRP A 194 7.30 -15.45 10.49
N ARG A 195 6.91 -16.68 10.17
CA ARG A 195 7.63 -17.85 10.67
C ARG A 195 8.97 -17.93 9.92
N LYS A 196 10.10 -17.98 10.64
CA LYS A 196 11.44 -18.03 10.03
C LYS A 196 11.55 -19.19 9.03
N LYS A 197 11.02 -20.36 9.39
CA LYS A 197 10.98 -21.53 8.50
C LYS A 197 10.25 -21.24 7.19
N CYS A 198 9.16 -20.45 7.23
CA CYS A 198 8.42 -20.05 6.02
C CYS A 198 9.27 -19.18 5.09
N ILE A 199 10.00 -18.20 5.64
CA ILE A 199 10.90 -17.33 4.85
C ILE A 199 11.95 -18.19 4.13
N ILE A 200 12.60 -19.10 4.87
CA ILE A 200 13.67 -19.97 4.34
C ILE A 200 13.09 -20.91 3.28
N ASP A 201 11.99 -21.58 3.58
CA ASP A 201 11.36 -22.52 2.65
C ASP A 201 10.88 -21.81 1.38
N ALA A 202 10.37 -20.59 1.48
CA ALA A 202 9.94 -19.79 0.32
C ALA A 202 11.12 -19.23 -0.52
N GLY A 203 12.38 -19.51 -0.16
CA GLY A 203 13.57 -19.08 -0.89
C GLY A 203 14.18 -17.77 -0.39
N ASN A 204 13.79 -17.31 0.83
CA ASN A 204 14.32 -16.10 1.45
C ASN A 204 13.91 -14.78 0.72
N TRP A 205 14.35 -13.66 1.25
CA TRP A 205 14.13 -12.34 0.65
C TRP A 205 14.93 -12.17 -0.65
N GLU A 206 14.27 -11.67 -1.68
CA GLU A 206 14.88 -11.35 -2.98
C GLU A 206 14.65 -9.87 -3.30
N GLY A 207 15.65 -9.17 -3.79
CA GLY A 207 15.62 -7.75 -4.10
C GLY A 207 15.53 -7.45 -5.61
N ASP A 208 14.99 -8.37 -6.40
CA ASP A 208 14.86 -8.27 -7.85
C ASP A 208 13.55 -7.58 -8.29
N THR A 209 12.62 -7.35 -7.36
CA THR A 209 11.42 -6.54 -7.54
C THR A 209 11.38 -5.40 -6.51
N LEU A 210 10.64 -4.32 -6.82
CA LEU A 210 10.49 -3.19 -5.89
C LEU A 210 9.50 -3.45 -4.74
N THR A 211 8.82 -4.61 -4.75
CA THR A 211 7.92 -5.09 -3.69
C THR A 211 8.28 -6.53 -3.32
N GLU A 212 9.38 -6.64 -2.57
CA GLU A 212 9.94 -7.91 -2.05
C GLU A 212 8.95 -8.67 -1.17
N ASP A 213 8.05 -7.95 -0.54
CA ASP A 213 7.00 -8.45 0.33
C ASP A 213 5.91 -9.21 -0.45
N LEU A 214 5.45 -8.65 -1.57
CA LEU A 214 4.51 -9.29 -2.48
C LEU A 214 5.13 -10.54 -3.11
N ASP A 215 6.39 -10.46 -3.53
CA ASP A 215 7.17 -11.57 -4.09
C ASP A 215 7.24 -12.75 -3.11
N LEU A 216 7.75 -12.52 -1.89
CA LEU A 216 7.88 -13.57 -0.89
C LEU A 216 6.52 -14.11 -0.46
N SER A 217 5.48 -13.26 -0.38
CA SER A 217 4.12 -13.68 -0.05
C SER A 217 3.55 -14.69 -1.05
N TYR A 218 3.78 -14.46 -2.34
CA TYR A 218 3.34 -15.38 -3.38
C TYR A 218 4.13 -16.67 -3.38
N ARG A 219 5.47 -16.61 -3.26
CA ARG A 219 6.31 -17.80 -3.15
C ARG A 219 5.95 -18.69 -1.96
N ALA A 220 5.66 -18.07 -0.80
CA ALA A 220 5.24 -18.80 0.39
C ALA A 220 3.89 -19.51 0.19
N GLN A 221 2.89 -18.82 -0.38
CA GLN A 221 1.56 -19.38 -0.57
C GLN A 221 1.52 -20.46 -1.67
N LEU A 222 2.35 -20.35 -2.71
CA LEU A 222 2.55 -21.42 -3.68
C LEU A 222 3.13 -22.70 -3.03
N LYS A 223 3.88 -22.55 -1.93
CA LYS A 223 4.34 -23.66 -1.08
C LYS A 223 3.36 -24.05 0.02
N GLN A 224 2.11 -23.59 -0.08
CA GLN A 224 0.99 -23.92 0.83
C GLN A 224 1.14 -23.35 2.25
N TRP A 225 2.01 -22.36 2.48
CA TRP A 225 1.99 -21.57 3.69
C TRP A 225 0.75 -20.68 3.71
N LYS A 226 0.15 -20.51 4.90
CA LYS A 226 -1.02 -19.64 5.07
C LYS A 226 -0.59 -18.27 5.60
N ILE A 227 -1.16 -17.23 5.04
CA ILE A 227 -1.10 -15.88 5.59
C ILE A 227 -2.39 -15.62 6.34
N TYR A 228 -2.29 -15.25 7.61
CA TYR A 228 -3.41 -14.88 8.44
C TYR A 228 -3.50 -13.36 8.52
N TYR A 229 -4.64 -12.79 8.18
CA TYR A 229 -4.88 -11.36 8.28
C TYR A 229 -5.65 -11.01 9.56
N LEU A 230 -5.05 -10.19 10.42
CA LEU A 230 -5.57 -9.80 11.73
C LEU A 230 -5.96 -8.31 11.70
N ASP A 231 -7.20 -8.01 11.33
CA ASP A 231 -7.74 -6.65 11.19
C ASP A 231 -8.00 -5.95 12.53
N THR A 232 -8.10 -6.72 13.64
CA THR A 232 -8.37 -6.22 14.99
C THR A 232 -7.17 -5.50 15.59
N VAL A 233 -5.96 -5.94 15.26
CA VAL A 233 -4.72 -5.30 15.69
C VAL A 233 -4.33 -4.24 14.68
N VAL A 234 -4.31 -3.00 15.13
CA VAL A 234 -4.00 -1.84 14.27
C VAL A 234 -2.60 -1.35 14.61
N THR A 235 -1.77 -1.21 13.59
CA THR A 235 -0.41 -0.66 13.72
C THR A 235 -0.35 0.67 12.97
N PRO A 236 -0.37 1.82 13.68
CA PRO A 236 -0.40 3.12 13.05
C PRO A 236 0.96 3.50 12.44
N ALA A 237 0.91 4.22 11.30
CA ALA A 237 2.07 4.74 10.57
C ALA A 237 1.79 6.12 9.97
N GLU A 238 2.83 6.79 9.48
CA GLU A 238 2.68 8.06 8.79
C GLU A 238 2.33 7.89 7.32
N LEU A 239 1.35 8.66 6.84
CA LEU A 239 1.07 8.84 5.42
C LEU A 239 2.00 9.92 4.84
N PRO A 240 2.52 9.76 3.63
CA PRO A 240 3.24 10.78 2.92
C PRO A 240 2.45 12.09 2.79
N ILE A 241 3.08 13.23 3.07
CA ILE A 241 2.40 14.54 3.10
C ILE A 241 2.68 15.39 1.87
N THR A 242 3.77 15.10 1.14
CA THR A 242 4.15 15.83 -0.07
C THR A 242 3.81 15.03 -1.32
N LEU A 243 3.49 15.72 -2.43
CA LEU A 243 3.19 15.04 -3.69
C LEU A 243 4.39 14.22 -4.20
N SER A 244 5.62 14.71 -4.01
CA SER A 244 6.84 14.00 -4.41
C SER A 244 7.00 12.67 -3.65
N ALA A 245 6.72 12.67 -2.34
CA ALA A 245 6.77 11.46 -1.53
C ALA A 245 5.68 10.46 -1.93
N ILE A 246 4.46 10.93 -2.23
CA ILE A 246 3.35 10.10 -2.73
C ILE A 246 3.71 9.49 -4.07
N ARG A 247 4.24 10.28 -5.02
CA ARG A 247 4.70 9.79 -6.33
C ARG A 247 5.75 8.68 -6.19
N SER A 248 6.75 8.89 -5.35
CA SER A 248 7.80 7.88 -5.11
C SER A 248 7.23 6.59 -4.53
N GLN A 249 6.28 6.68 -3.60
CA GLN A 249 5.62 5.52 -3.01
C GLN A 249 4.73 4.80 -4.03
N GLN A 250 3.88 5.52 -4.75
CA GLN A 250 2.98 4.98 -5.77
C GLN A 250 3.78 4.34 -6.93
N PHE A 251 4.88 4.97 -7.35
CA PHE A 251 5.78 4.40 -8.36
C PHE A 251 6.30 3.03 -7.95
N ARG A 252 6.82 2.90 -6.71
CA ARG A 252 7.34 1.62 -6.22
C ARG A 252 6.25 0.55 -6.16
N TRP A 253 5.07 0.89 -5.63
CA TRP A 253 3.97 -0.07 -5.50
C TRP A 253 3.46 -0.55 -6.84
N ASN A 254 3.23 0.36 -7.79
CA ASN A 254 2.69 0.02 -9.10
C ASN A 254 3.72 -0.71 -9.97
N LYS A 255 4.98 -0.25 -9.97
CA LYS A 255 6.05 -0.92 -10.69
C LYS A 255 6.33 -2.30 -10.10
N GLY A 256 6.46 -2.40 -8.77
CA GLY A 256 6.68 -3.68 -8.08
C GLY A 256 5.53 -4.66 -8.30
N GLY A 257 4.28 -4.18 -8.34
CA GLY A 257 3.11 -5.00 -8.73
C GLY A 257 3.25 -5.59 -10.14
N ALA A 258 3.63 -4.77 -11.13
CA ALA A 258 3.84 -5.20 -12.50
C ALA A 258 5.06 -6.15 -12.65
N GLU A 259 6.15 -5.90 -11.90
CA GLU A 259 7.31 -6.79 -11.84
C GLU A 259 6.91 -8.17 -11.27
N ASN A 260 6.13 -8.18 -10.19
CA ASN A 260 5.63 -9.42 -9.58
C ASN A 260 4.63 -10.15 -10.47
N PHE A 261 3.76 -9.43 -11.20
CA PHE A 261 2.91 -10.08 -12.21
C PHE A 261 3.78 -10.86 -13.21
N ARG A 262 4.79 -10.22 -13.78
CA ARG A 262 5.69 -10.85 -14.75
C ARG A 262 6.44 -12.05 -14.16
N LYS A 263 6.90 -11.94 -12.90
CA LYS A 263 7.68 -12.99 -12.21
C LYS A 263 6.81 -14.19 -11.82
N MET A 264 5.60 -13.97 -11.31
CA MET A 264 4.82 -14.98 -10.61
C MET A 264 3.68 -15.59 -11.43
N ILE A 265 3.16 -14.89 -12.46
CA ILE A 265 1.90 -15.32 -13.11
C ILE A 265 1.98 -16.73 -13.69
N ARG A 266 3.09 -17.11 -14.33
CA ARG A 266 3.28 -18.46 -14.88
C ARG A 266 3.25 -19.53 -13.79
N GLN A 267 3.90 -19.28 -12.65
CA GLN A 267 3.93 -20.20 -11.51
C GLN A 267 2.53 -20.36 -10.89
N VAL A 268 1.75 -19.27 -10.80
CA VAL A 268 0.37 -19.29 -10.32
C VAL A 268 -0.52 -20.12 -11.24
N ILE A 269 -0.49 -19.88 -12.55
CA ILE A 269 -1.35 -20.57 -13.53
C ILE A 269 -1.01 -22.06 -13.57
N ASN A 270 0.27 -22.42 -13.56
CA ASN A 270 0.74 -23.80 -13.70
C ASN A 270 0.71 -24.60 -12.38
N SER A 271 0.37 -23.99 -11.25
CA SER A 271 0.33 -24.68 -9.96
C SER A 271 -0.89 -25.61 -9.85
N ASP A 272 -0.67 -26.91 -9.62
CA ASP A 272 -1.74 -27.89 -9.37
C ASP A 272 -2.23 -27.86 -7.91
N LYS A 273 -1.55 -27.10 -7.04
CA LYS A 273 -1.82 -27.03 -5.59
C LYS A 273 -2.88 -26.01 -5.22
N ILE A 274 -3.36 -25.19 -6.16
CA ILE A 274 -4.33 -24.12 -5.91
C ILE A 274 -5.53 -24.23 -6.82
N SER A 275 -6.72 -23.88 -6.29
CA SER A 275 -7.97 -23.94 -7.03
C SER A 275 -8.01 -22.93 -8.19
N PHE A 276 -8.84 -23.19 -9.20
CA PHE A 276 -9.08 -22.26 -10.31
C PHE A 276 -9.53 -20.88 -9.80
N SER A 277 -10.44 -20.84 -8.81
CA SER A 277 -10.90 -19.60 -8.20
C SER A 277 -9.74 -18.80 -7.58
N THR A 278 -8.78 -19.47 -6.95
CA THR A 278 -7.58 -18.81 -6.39
C THR A 278 -6.66 -18.33 -7.50
N LYS A 279 -6.47 -19.08 -8.59
CA LYS A 279 -5.70 -18.64 -9.77
C LYS A 279 -6.31 -17.39 -10.38
N PHE A 280 -7.62 -17.36 -10.56
CA PHE A 280 -8.36 -16.21 -11.09
C PHE A 280 -8.21 -14.97 -10.19
N ASN A 281 -8.40 -15.12 -8.88
CA ASN A 281 -8.17 -14.03 -7.93
C ASN A 281 -6.71 -13.54 -7.92
N ALA A 282 -5.75 -14.45 -7.96
CA ALA A 282 -4.32 -14.13 -7.98
C ALA A 282 -3.92 -13.38 -9.25
N PHE A 283 -4.50 -13.76 -10.41
CA PHE A 283 -4.31 -13.02 -11.66
C PHE A 283 -4.70 -11.54 -11.50
N PHE A 284 -5.93 -11.26 -11.06
CA PHE A 284 -6.38 -9.88 -10.88
C PHE A 284 -5.64 -9.15 -9.77
N HIS A 285 -5.21 -9.85 -8.72
CA HIS A 285 -4.42 -9.26 -7.66
C HIS A 285 -3.05 -8.78 -8.16
N LEU A 286 -2.33 -9.61 -8.89
CA LEU A 286 -1.03 -9.25 -9.48
C LEU A 286 -1.18 -8.22 -10.60
N PHE A 287 -2.26 -8.31 -11.40
CA PHE A 287 -2.52 -7.40 -12.52
C PHE A 287 -3.11 -6.05 -12.11
N ASN A 288 -3.45 -5.89 -10.82
CA ASN A 288 -4.17 -4.71 -10.32
C ASN A 288 -3.53 -3.37 -10.70
N SER A 289 -2.19 -3.28 -10.65
CA SER A 289 -1.47 -2.06 -11.05
C SER A 289 -1.68 -1.66 -12.51
N SER A 290 -1.93 -2.63 -13.40
CA SER A 290 -2.12 -2.41 -14.85
C SER A 290 -3.44 -1.68 -15.17
N ILE A 291 -4.34 -1.53 -14.19
CA ILE A 291 -5.56 -0.74 -14.35
C ILE A 291 -5.27 0.72 -14.69
N PHE A 292 -4.16 1.28 -14.21
CA PHE A 292 -3.77 2.66 -14.53
C PHE A 292 -3.48 2.86 -16.01
N LEU A 293 -2.86 1.86 -16.65
CA LEU A 293 -2.66 1.86 -18.11
C LEU A 293 -4.01 1.84 -18.86
N CYS A 294 -4.93 0.97 -18.44
CA CYS A 294 -6.27 0.89 -19.04
C CYS A 294 -7.05 2.21 -18.85
N VAL A 295 -6.97 2.81 -17.66
CA VAL A 295 -7.62 4.10 -17.35
C VAL A 295 -7.04 5.21 -18.23
N LEU A 296 -5.71 5.29 -18.39
CA LEU A 296 -5.08 6.32 -19.21
C LEU A 296 -5.44 6.16 -20.69
N ILE A 297 -5.46 4.93 -21.22
CA ILE A 297 -5.90 4.65 -22.60
C ILE A 297 -7.36 5.07 -22.79
N ALA A 298 -8.26 4.64 -21.91
CA ALA A 298 -9.68 4.99 -21.98
C ALA A 298 -9.89 6.51 -21.89
N ALA A 299 -9.17 7.19 -20.98
CA ALA A 299 -9.21 8.64 -20.84
C ALA A 299 -8.70 9.34 -22.11
N SER A 300 -7.57 8.90 -22.68
CA SER A 300 -7.02 9.51 -23.90
C SER A 300 -7.92 9.31 -25.11
N LEU A 301 -8.59 8.17 -25.21
CA LEU A 301 -9.51 7.89 -26.31
C LEU A 301 -10.89 8.55 -26.13
N SER A 302 -11.26 8.98 -24.93
CA SER A 302 -12.61 9.51 -24.64
C SER A 302 -12.93 10.80 -25.39
N VAL A 303 -11.94 11.67 -25.65
CA VAL A 303 -12.15 12.91 -26.43
C VAL A 303 -12.36 12.62 -27.92
N PRO A 304 -11.51 11.84 -28.63
CA PRO A 304 -11.81 11.43 -30.01
C PRO A 304 -13.15 10.70 -30.16
N LEU A 305 -13.56 9.93 -29.18
CA LEU A 305 -14.83 9.19 -29.21
C LEU A 305 -16.05 10.10 -29.29
N LEU A 306 -16.00 11.35 -28.76
CA LEU A 306 -17.08 12.32 -28.94
C LEU A 306 -17.34 12.59 -30.43
N PHE A 307 -16.26 12.84 -31.19
CA PHE A 307 -16.36 13.16 -32.62
C PHE A 307 -16.69 11.94 -33.49
N ILE A 308 -16.20 10.74 -33.11
CA ILE A 308 -16.51 9.49 -33.78
C ILE A 308 -17.99 9.16 -33.61
N LYS A 309 -18.54 9.33 -32.41
CA LYS A 309 -19.96 9.07 -32.12
C LYS A 309 -20.87 9.95 -32.97
N GLU A 310 -20.56 11.22 -33.12
CA GLU A 310 -21.36 12.14 -33.96
C GLU A 310 -21.30 11.75 -35.45
N LYS A 311 -20.13 11.29 -35.92
CA LYS A 311 -19.93 10.97 -37.35
C LYS A 311 -20.53 9.61 -37.74
N TYR A 312 -20.60 8.61 -36.80
CA TYR A 312 -20.95 7.23 -37.10
C TYR A 312 -22.12 6.74 -36.24
N GLU A 313 -23.36 7.05 -36.66
CA GLU A 313 -24.57 6.66 -35.94
C GLU A 313 -24.74 5.12 -35.79
N ASN A 314 -24.22 4.34 -36.73
CA ASN A 314 -24.23 2.88 -36.67
C ASN A 314 -23.47 2.31 -35.47
N LEU A 315 -22.61 3.08 -34.81
CA LEU A 315 -21.88 2.69 -33.61
C LEU A 315 -22.62 3.01 -32.29
N ASN A 316 -23.81 3.62 -32.36
CA ASN A 316 -24.59 4.03 -31.17
C ASN A 316 -24.84 2.87 -30.20
N PHE A 317 -24.98 1.65 -30.69
CA PHE A 317 -25.12 0.47 -29.83
C PHE A 317 -23.88 0.28 -28.92
N LEU A 318 -22.67 0.40 -29.47
CA LEU A 318 -21.42 0.27 -28.69
C LEU A 318 -21.29 1.39 -27.67
N PHE A 319 -21.67 2.62 -28.04
CA PHE A 319 -21.64 3.75 -27.10
C PHE A 319 -22.66 3.57 -25.97
N ASN A 320 -23.85 3.07 -26.25
CA ASN A 320 -24.84 2.74 -25.23
C ASN A 320 -24.36 1.62 -24.30
N LEU A 321 -23.66 0.61 -24.86
CA LEU A 321 -23.04 -0.47 -24.06
C LEU A 321 -21.96 0.07 -23.12
N SER A 322 -21.23 1.11 -23.50
CA SER A 322 -20.24 1.75 -22.65
C SER A 322 -20.84 2.34 -21.36
N GLY A 323 -22.13 2.64 -21.35
CA GLY A 323 -22.88 3.05 -20.16
C GLY A 323 -22.85 2.02 -19.02
N LEU A 324 -22.57 0.74 -19.32
CA LEU A 324 -22.36 -0.30 -18.30
C LEU A 324 -21.18 0.00 -17.37
N PHE A 325 -20.21 0.82 -17.78
CA PHE A 325 -19.12 1.24 -16.91
C PHE A 325 -19.61 2.07 -15.72
N ILE A 326 -20.77 2.73 -15.80
CA ILE A 326 -21.41 3.42 -14.66
C ILE A 326 -21.71 2.42 -13.54
N VAL A 327 -22.13 1.19 -13.89
CA VAL A 327 -22.42 0.13 -12.91
C VAL A 327 -21.17 -0.21 -12.09
N SER A 328 -19.98 -0.25 -12.71
CA SER A 328 -18.74 -0.50 -11.99
C SER A 328 -18.43 0.61 -10.98
N THR A 329 -18.65 1.86 -11.34
CA THR A 329 -18.48 3.02 -10.45
C THR A 329 -19.46 2.98 -9.27
N LEU A 330 -20.71 2.59 -9.51
CA LEU A 330 -21.72 2.41 -8.45
C LEU A 330 -21.36 1.27 -7.50
N ILE A 331 -20.86 0.14 -8.01
CA ILE A 331 -20.36 -0.96 -7.18
C ILE A 331 -19.19 -0.48 -6.30
N PHE A 332 -18.25 0.26 -6.88
CA PHE A 332 -17.13 0.86 -6.16
C PHE A 332 -17.61 1.79 -5.05
N PHE A 333 -18.57 2.67 -5.37
CA PHE A 333 -19.19 3.58 -4.41
C PHE A 333 -19.83 2.82 -3.24
N ILE A 334 -20.60 1.77 -3.49
CA ILE A 334 -21.23 0.96 -2.44
C ILE A 334 -20.18 0.23 -1.58
N CYS A 335 -19.13 -0.31 -2.19
CA CYS A 335 -18.04 -0.96 -1.48
C CYS A 335 -17.35 -0.01 -0.50
N TYR A 336 -16.96 1.17 -0.97
CA TYR A 336 -16.29 2.18 -0.15
C TYR A 336 -17.22 2.76 0.93
N TRP A 337 -18.50 2.95 0.64
CA TRP A 337 -19.49 3.33 1.66
C TRP A 337 -19.57 2.30 2.78
N SER A 338 -19.57 1.02 2.44
CA SER A 338 -19.65 -0.07 3.42
C SER A 338 -18.46 -0.05 4.40
N ILE A 339 -17.27 0.30 3.91
CA ILE A 339 -16.05 0.45 4.70
C ILE A 339 -16.11 1.71 5.56
N HIS A 340 -16.47 2.84 4.94
CA HIS A 340 -16.61 4.12 5.66
C HIS A 340 -17.60 4.00 6.82
N LYS A 341 -18.77 3.39 6.56
CA LYS A 341 -19.76 3.11 7.59
C LYS A 341 -19.25 2.19 8.70
N TYR A 342 -18.38 1.25 8.38
CA TYR A 342 -17.74 0.36 9.37
C TYR A 342 -16.77 1.11 10.29
N LEU A 343 -16.00 2.03 9.75
CA LEU A 343 -14.96 2.77 10.50
C LEU A 343 -15.50 3.98 11.26
N PHE A 344 -16.42 4.72 10.66
CA PHE A 344 -16.85 6.04 11.13
C PHE A 344 -18.33 6.11 11.51
N GLY A 345 -19.05 4.99 11.43
CA GLY A 345 -20.48 4.95 11.67
C GLY A 345 -21.32 5.34 10.44
N GLY A 346 -22.65 5.22 10.59
CA GLY A 346 -23.66 5.60 9.59
C GLY A 346 -24.35 6.90 9.93
N GLY A 347 -25.38 7.23 9.13
CA GLY A 347 -26.19 8.45 9.27
C GLY A 347 -25.90 9.49 8.18
N VAL A 348 -26.74 10.52 8.11
CA VAL A 348 -26.73 11.52 7.03
C VAL A 348 -25.40 12.27 7.00
N ASN A 349 -24.93 12.78 8.14
CA ASN A 349 -23.67 13.53 8.21
C ASN A 349 -22.46 12.68 7.78
N SER A 350 -22.39 11.42 8.23
CA SER A 350 -21.35 10.48 7.82
C SER A 350 -21.39 10.21 6.31
N PHE A 351 -22.60 10.13 5.73
CA PHE A 351 -22.77 9.93 4.30
C PHE A 351 -22.30 11.14 3.47
N ILE A 352 -22.61 12.37 3.92
CA ILE A 352 -22.13 13.60 3.26
C ILE A 352 -20.59 13.67 3.27
N ILE A 353 -19.97 13.37 4.42
CA ILE A 353 -18.50 13.31 4.53
C ILE A 353 -17.93 12.25 3.60
N TYR A 354 -18.59 11.10 3.52
CA TYR A 354 -18.21 10.01 2.62
C TYR A 354 -18.26 10.43 1.16
N ILE A 355 -19.34 11.06 0.68
CA ILE A 355 -19.45 11.54 -0.72
C ILE A 355 -18.28 12.45 -1.06
N LYS A 356 -17.97 13.42 -0.19
CA LYS A 356 -16.84 14.33 -0.38
C LYS A 356 -15.50 13.57 -0.48
N ARG A 357 -15.23 12.63 0.44
CA ARG A 357 -14.02 11.82 0.45
C ARG A 357 -13.91 10.92 -0.78
N PHE A 358 -15.02 10.30 -1.18
CA PHE A 358 -15.06 9.45 -2.37
C PHE A 358 -14.77 10.23 -3.66
N PHE A 359 -15.39 11.40 -3.81
CA PHE A 359 -15.16 12.27 -4.97
C PHE A 359 -13.69 12.73 -5.05
N LEU A 360 -13.14 13.21 -3.95
CA LEU A 360 -11.73 13.62 -3.89
C LEU A 360 -10.77 12.46 -4.18
N PHE A 361 -11.05 11.29 -3.60
CA PHE A 361 -10.27 10.08 -3.87
C PHE A 361 -10.32 9.72 -5.35
N TYR A 362 -11.50 9.73 -5.97
CA TYR A 362 -11.69 9.35 -7.35
C TYR A 362 -10.95 10.30 -8.30
N CYS A 363 -11.08 11.62 -8.08
CA CYS A 363 -10.35 12.63 -8.86
C CYS A 363 -8.83 12.46 -8.74
N LEU A 364 -8.30 12.34 -7.51
CA LEU A 364 -6.86 12.20 -7.32
C LEU A 364 -6.31 10.87 -7.86
N ALA A 365 -7.04 9.76 -7.68
CA ALA A 365 -6.64 8.46 -8.24
C ALA A 365 -6.52 8.51 -9.76
N ILE A 366 -7.48 9.15 -10.45
CA ILE A 366 -7.43 9.36 -11.91
C ILE A 366 -6.28 10.32 -12.27
N GLY A 367 -6.07 11.40 -11.52
CA GLY A 367 -4.98 12.34 -11.76
C GLY A 367 -3.59 11.67 -11.70
N PHE A 368 -3.43 10.63 -10.88
CA PHE A 368 -2.20 9.82 -10.82
C PHE A 368 -2.06 8.82 -11.97
N ALA A 369 -3.07 8.66 -12.85
CA ALA A 369 -3.06 7.62 -13.88
C ALA A 369 -1.85 7.70 -14.79
N PHE A 370 -1.43 8.90 -15.23
CA PHE A 370 -0.25 9.07 -16.08
C PHE A 370 1.04 8.62 -15.38
N HIS A 371 1.29 9.11 -14.17
CA HIS A 371 2.48 8.76 -13.39
C HIS A 371 2.55 7.26 -13.09
N ASN A 372 1.44 6.66 -12.68
CA ASN A 372 1.35 5.24 -12.36
C ASN A 372 1.46 4.36 -13.61
N THR A 373 0.96 4.82 -14.78
CA THR A 373 1.13 4.12 -16.05
C THR A 373 2.60 3.96 -16.43
N ILE A 374 3.42 5.00 -16.23
CA ILE A 374 4.87 4.90 -16.48
C ILE A 374 5.49 3.82 -15.58
N ALA A 375 5.14 3.81 -14.30
CA ALA A 375 5.63 2.80 -13.36
C ALA A 375 5.26 1.38 -13.80
N VAL A 376 4.01 1.17 -14.21
CA VAL A 376 3.48 -0.11 -14.69
C VAL A 376 4.21 -0.57 -15.97
N LEU A 377 4.35 0.33 -16.95
CA LEU A 377 5.06 0.02 -18.20
C LEU A 377 6.53 -0.36 -17.92
N GLU A 378 7.22 0.40 -17.08
CA GLU A 378 8.61 0.06 -16.69
C GLU A 378 8.69 -1.32 -16.01
N GLY A 379 7.71 -1.67 -15.16
CA GLY A 379 7.64 -2.97 -14.49
C GLY A 379 7.43 -4.12 -15.48
N HIS A 380 6.47 -3.99 -16.41
CA HIS A 380 6.21 -5.01 -17.43
C HIS A 380 7.37 -5.16 -18.42
N LEU A 381 8.04 -4.06 -18.79
CA LEU A 381 9.20 -4.08 -19.67
C LEU A 381 10.49 -4.55 -18.96
N GLY A 382 10.48 -4.69 -17.63
CA GLY A 382 11.64 -5.13 -16.84
C GLY A 382 12.74 -4.10 -16.71
N LYS A 383 12.43 -2.82 -16.88
CA LYS A 383 13.39 -1.74 -16.69
C LYS A 383 13.77 -1.64 -15.21
N LYS A 384 15.03 -1.76 -14.88
CA LYS A 384 15.53 -1.61 -13.50
C LYS A 384 15.48 -0.15 -13.07
N SER A 385 15.08 0.09 -11.81
CA SER A 385 15.06 1.41 -11.19
C SER A 385 15.67 1.34 -9.79
N ALA A 386 16.33 2.42 -9.38
CA ALA A 386 16.80 2.55 -8.02
C ALA A 386 15.63 2.62 -7.02
N PHE A 387 15.82 2.06 -5.84
CA PHE A 387 14.87 2.20 -4.74
C PHE A 387 14.97 3.60 -4.14
N ILE A 388 13.95 4.44 -4.39
CA ILE A 388 13.85 5.77 -3.79
C ILE A 388 12.97 5.68 -2.55
N ARG A 389 13.56 6.01 -1.39
CA ARG A 389 12.87 6.01 -0.10
C ARG A 389 11.79 7.11 -0.04
N THR A 390 10.67 6.81 0.59
CA THR A 390 9.64 7.81 0.92
C THR A 390 10.06 8.54 2.21
N PRO A 391 10.28 9.88 2.19
CA PRO A 391 10.63 10.63 3.39
C PRO A 391 9.56 10.54 4.47
N LYS A 392 9.99 10.49 5.76
CA LYS A 392 9.14 10.53 6.94
C LYS A 392 9.42 11.84 7.71
N PHE A 393 8.41 12.36 8.41
CA PHE A 393 8.43 13.74 8.89
C PHE A 393 8.17 13.90 10.40
N ASN A 394 7.76 12.82 11.10
CA ASN A 394 7.36 12.84 12.52
C ASN A 394 6.25 13.86 12.83
N ILE A 395 5.18 13.87 12.06
CA ILE A 395 4.15 14.94 12.06
C ILE A 395 3.33 14.95 13.34
N SER A 396 3.22 13.84 14.06
CA SER A 396 2.47 13.75 15.31
C SER A 396 2.96 14.76 16.36
N GLU A 397 4.24 15.14 16.33
CA GLU A 397 4.88 16.04 17.30
C GLU A 397 5.18 17.45 16.74
N GLN A 398 5.32 17.59 15.42
CA GLN A 398 5.78 18.84 14.80
C GLN A 398 4.79 19.44 13.81
N LYS A 399 3.87 20.26 14.26
CA LYS A 399 3.06 21.11 13.35
C LYS A 399 3.88 22.19 12.61
N LYS A 400 5.13 22.43 12.97
CA LYS A 400 5.96 23.58 12.49
C LYS A 400 7.18 23.23 11.62
N GLY A 401 7.53 21.95 11.39
CA GLY A 401 8.87 21.57 10.91
C GLY A 401 9.06 21.21 9.43
N ILE A 402 8.05 21.30 8.56
CA ILE A 402 8.15 20.77 7.19
C ILE A 402 9.14 21.54 6.31
N LYS A 403 9.24 22.86 6.47
CA LYS A 403 10.06 23.72 5.59
C LYS A 403 11.56 23.40 5.62
N ASN A 404 12.07 22.82 6.70
CA ASN A 404 13.50 22.56 6.91
C ASN A 404 13.86 21.06 6.85
N ASN A 405 12.99 20.19 6.35
CA ASN A 405 13.31 18.78 6.23
C ASN A 405 14.28 18.54 5.08
N MET A 406 15.47 17.99 5.39
CA MET A 406 16.56 17.77 4.43
C MET A 406 16.21 16.77 3.31
N TYR A 407 15.15 15.97 3.49
CA TYR A 407 14.74 14.94 2.52
C TYR A 407 13.70 15.43 1.52
N ILE A 408 13.29 16.68 1.56
CA ILE A 408 12.34 17.24 0.59
C ILE A 408 13.07 17.55 -0.72
N GLN A 409 12.70 16.83 -1.77
CA GLN A 409 13.20 17.11 -3.13
C GLN A 409 12.43 18.29 -3.74
N LYS A 410 13.17 19.34 -4.13
CA LYS A 410 12.62 20.59 -4.72
C LYS A 410 12.58 20.60 -6.25
N ASN A 411 12.73 19.46 -6.92
CA ASN A 411 12.84 19.42 -8.38
C ASN A 411 11.48 19.53 -9.07
N LYS A 412 11.39 20.44 -10.06
CA LYS A 412 10.27 20.46 -11.01
C LYS A 412 10.36 19.21 -11.89
N SER A 413 9.34 18.37 -11.88
CA SER A 413 9.29 17.17 -12.70
C SER A 413 8.67 17.49 -14.07
N ILE A 414 9.24 16.96 -15.14
CA ILE A 414 8.65 16.98 -16.48
C ILE A 414 7.24 16.35 -16.47
N TYR A 415 6.99 15.42 -15.56
CA TYR A 415 5.67 14.81 -15.40
C TYR A 415 4.59 15.84 -15.06
N THR A 416 4.89 16.85 -14.26
CA THR A 416 3.93 17.91 -13.91
C THR A 416 3.52 18.73 -15.14
N PHE A 417 4.44 18.95 -16.09
CA PHE A 417 4.11 19.60 -17.35
C PHE A 417 3.21 18.74 -18.25
N ILE A 418 3.48 17.46 -18.34
CA ILE A 418 2.64 16.52 -19.11
C ILE A 418 1.25 16.39 -18.48
N GLU A 419 1.16 16.33 -17.16
CA GLU A 419 -0.11 16.32 -16.43
C GLU A 419 -0.92 17.61 -16.69
N PHE A 420 -0.27 18.75 -16.78
CA PHE A 420 -0.91 20.00 -17.20
C PHE A 420 -1.47 19.92 -18.62
N LEU A 421 -0.74 19.34 -19.57
CA LEU A 421 -1.24 19.12 -20.94
C LEU A 421 -2.46 18.19 -20.95
N PHE A 422 -2.48 17.14 -20.14
CA PHE A 422 -3.67 16.30 -19.97
C PHE A 422 -4.86 17.09 -19.39
N ALA A 423 -4.62 18.00 -18.43
CA ALA A 423 -5.69 18.85 -17.90
C ALA A 423 -6.29 19.72 -19.02
N LEU A 424 -5.46 20.36 -19.88
CA LEU A 424 -5.93 21.12 -21.03
C LEU A 424 -6.66 20.25 -22.05
N TYR A 425 -6.20 19.04 -22.29
CA TYR A 425 -6.83 18.10 -23.21
C TYR A 425 -8.25 17.71 -22.74
N PHE A 426 -8.44 17.47 -21.43
CA PHE A 426 -9.77 17.15 -20.89
C PHE A 426 -10.67 18.40 -20.78
N LEU A 427 -10.09 19.58 -20.58
CA LEU A 427 -10.84 20.85 -20.71
C LEU A 427 -11.37 21.01 -22.15
N PHE A 428 -10.54 20.72 -23.15
CA PHE A 428 -10.98 20.68 -24.54
C PHE A 428 -12.11 19.66 -24.75
N GLY A 429 -12.03 18.46 -24.17
CA GLY A 429 -13.11 17.47 -24.21
C GLY A 429 -14.42 17.98 -23.58
N MET A 430 -14.33 18.74 -22.48
CA MET A 430 -15.51 19.38 -21.88
C MET A 430 -16.13 20.43 -22.78
N VAL A 431 -15.30 21.30 -23.39
CA VAL A 431 -15.77 22.33 -24.34
C VAL A 431 -16.40 21.68 -25.58
N SER A 432 -15.76 20.63 -26.08
CA SER A 432 -16.25 19.88 -27.26
C SER A 432 -17.64 19.26 -27.03
N ALA A 433 -17.99 18.92 -25.78
CA ALA A 433 -19.33 18.41 -25.47
C ALA A 433 -20.47 19.41 -25.84
N PHE A 434 -20.17 20.71 -25.86
CA PHE A 434 -21.14 21.75 -26.24
C PHE A 434 -21.17 22.00 -27.74
N THR A 435 -20.12 21.66 -28.50
CA THR A 435 -19.92 22.06 -29.89
C THR A 435 -19.98 20.90 -30.86
N VAL A 436 -19.90 19.65 -30.42
CA VAL A 436 -19.78 18.45 -31.27
C VAL A 436 -21.06 18.16 -32.06
N SER A 437 -22.23 18.62 -31.57
CA SER A 437 -23.50 18.52 -32.26
C SER A 437 -24.36 19.76 -32.00
N GLN A 438 -25.42 19.97 -32.79
CA GLN A 438 -26.34 21.11 -32.58
C GLN A 438 -26.99 21.15 -31.21
N LYS A 439 -27.17 19.96 -30.55
CA LYS A 439 -27.75 19.82 -29.21
C LYS A 439 -26.71 19.59 -28.12
N GLY A 440 -25.42 19.46 -28.48
CA GLY A 440 -24.36 19.02 -27.60
C GLY A 440 -24.40 17.50 -27.32
N ASP A 441 -23.29 16.93 -26.85
CA ASP A 441 -23.23 15.55 -26.31
C ASP A 441 -22.57 15.56 -24.93
N PHE A 442 -23.38 15.43 -23.91
CA PHE A 442 -22.95 15.52 -22.51
C PHE A 442 -22.68 14.15 -21.88
N GLY A 443 -22.77 13.04 -22.64
CA GLY A 443 -22.59 11.70 -22.09
C GLY A 443 -21.24 11.48 -21.42
N LEU A 444 -20.17 11.99 -22.03
CA LEU A 444 -18.80 11.92 -21.48
C LEU A 444 -18.38 13.15 -20.66
N PHE A 445 -19.20 14.19 -20.57
CA PHE A 445 -18.89 15.42 -19.84
C PHE A 445 -18.54 15.17 -18.36
N PRO A 446 -19.31 14.40 -17.57
CA PRO A 446 -18.94 14.11 -16.18
C PRO A 446 -17.58 13.41 -16.06
N PHE A 447 -17.24 12.54 -16.99
CA PHE A 447 -15.95 11.85 -17.02
C PHE A 447 -14.80 12.82 -17.33
N HIS A 448 -14.95 13.67 -18.35
CA HIS A 448 -13.95 14.70 -18.66
C HIS A 448 -13.78 15.70 -17.52
N LEU A 449 -14.86 16.08 -16.84
CA LEU A 449 -14.80 16.94 -15.65
C LEU A 449 -13.97 16.32 -14.53
N LEU A 450 -14.17 15.05 -14.23
CA LEU A 450 -13.39 14.31 -13.21
C LEU A 450 -11.92 14.25 -13.60
N LEU A 451 -11.61 13.97 -14.87
CA LEU A 451 -10.25 13.95 -15.41
C LEU A 451 -9.60 15.34 -15.32
N PHE A 452 -10.31 16.38 -15.73
CA PHE A 452 -9.83 17.76 -15.64
C PHE A 452 -9.50 18.16 -14.20
N ILE A 453 -10.41 17.91 -13.26
CA ILE A 453 -10.19 18.18 -11.83
C ILE A 453 -8.99 17.36 -11.30
N GLY A 454 -8.91 16.08 -11.64
CA GLY A 454 -7.83 15.19 -11.21
C GLY A 454 -6.46 15.66 -11.68
N PHE A 455 -6.28 15.85 -12.99
CA PHE A 455 -5.01 16.30 -13.56
C PHE A 455 -4.64 17.71 -13.14
N SER A 456 -5.62 18.64 -13.05
CA SER A 456 -5.40 20.00 -12.54
C SER A 456 -4.94 19.99 -11.08
N SER A 457 -5.53 19.12 -10.24
CA SER A 457 -5.15 18.98 -8.82
C SER A 457 -3.71 18.48 -8.69
N ILE A 458 -3.32 17.43 -9.43
CA ILE A 458 -1.96 16.91 -9.41
C ILE A 458 -0.94 17.93 -9.93
N THR A 459 -1.30 18.68 -11.00
CA THR A 459 -0.50 19.78 -11.52
C THR A 459 -0.30 20.87 -10.47
N TYR A 460 -1.39 21.31 -9.82
CA TYR A 460 -1.35 22.35 -8.77
C TYR A 460 -0.42 21.95 -7.61
N TYR A 461 -0.60 20.73 -7.04
CA TYR A 461 0.29 20.23 -5.99
C TYR A 461 1.73 20.02 -6.47
N GLY A 462 1.94 19.69 -7.76
CA GLY A 462 3.27 19.56 -8.35
C GLY A 462 3.99 20.88 -8.57
N MET A 463 3.25 21.98 -8.77
CA MET A 463 3.78 23.34 -8.88
C MET A 463 4.00 24.01 -7.52
N LYS A 464 3.19 23.66 -6.53
CA LYS A 464 3.27 24.23 -5.20
C LYS A 464 4.60 23.82 -4.56
N ARG A 465 5.48 24.80 -4.31
CA ARG A 465 6.69 24.60 -3.51
C ARG A 465 6.26 24.31 -2.07
N THR A 466 6.29 23.04 -1.68
CA THR A 466 6.11 22.65 -0.27
C THR A 466 7.34 23.00 0.54
#